data_0ec8c43daa36d394db536e8e6387f5aa
#
_entry.id   0ec8c43daa36d394db536e8e6387f5aa
#
_cell.length_a   1.000
_cell.length_b   1.000
_cell.length_c   1.000
_cell.angle_alpha   90.00
_cell.angle_beta   90.00
_cell.angle_gamma   90.00
#
_symmetry.space_group_name_H-M   'P 1'
#
loop_
_entity.id
_entity.type
_entity.pdbx_description
1 polymer ?
#
loop_
_entity_poly.entity_id
_entity_poly.type
_entity_poly.pdbx_seq_one_letter_code
_entity_poly.pdbx_strand_id
1 'polypeptide(L)'
;MDKRIIVDSSFTEETRVVFINGSEIEHFEVDTSSNKKQLKGNVYLAKVSRVEPSLQAAFINYGGNKQGFLPFSEINDDYFKIPKADKKNKKNDDDFIVKDFYKDNYENRTKKSPRIPNFKKYKIQEVIKKNQIMLVQIVKDERGSKGAALTTFISIAGKYCVLMPNKPLGVKISKKISDFNERKKLTQISNKCKLTKKMGLIVRTASRDCNENDLKKDFDYVLGIWRSIKEKTINSLAPTIINEDSNIVNKFIRDSFIEEYKEILIEGQKTYEQAKKYMKTLLPEQEKKIKEYKNTKLPIMEYYDLENKINSIYDTKVRLKSGGYIIINSTEALTAIDINSGQSTTERSVEQTALKTNIEAVDE
;
A
#
# COMPACT_ATOMS: atom_id res chain seq x y z
N MET A 1 -6.91 -4.93 -27.47
CA MET A 1 -5.67 -5.26 -26.77
C MET A 1 -5.98 -6.33 -25.74
N ASP A 2 -5.19 -7.39 -25.68
CA ASP A 2 -5.47 -8.56 -24.82
C ASP A 2 -4.69 -8.43 -23.49
N LYS A 3 -5.13 -7.51 -22.62
CA LYS A 3 -4.53 -7.35 -21.29
C LYS A 3 -4.92 -8.52 -20.37
N ARG A 4 -3.94 -9.18 -19.78
CA ARG A 4 -4.12 -10.29 -18.85
C ARG A 4 -3.23 -10.15 -17.63
N ILE A 5 -3.65 -10.77 -16.54
CA ILE A 5 -2.82 -10.95 -15.35
C ILE A 5 -2.52 -12.45 -15.26
N ILE A 6 -1.25 -12.78 -15.25
CA ILE A 6 -0.75 -14.15 -15.11
C ILE A 6 -0.19 -14.31 -13.72
N VAL A 7 -0.63 -15.33 -13.01
CA VAL A 7 -0.18 -15.64 -11.66
C VAL A 7 0.33 -17.06 -11.61
N ASP A 8 1.58 -17.20 -11.22
CA ASP A 8 2.17 -18.49 -10.92
C ASP A 8 2.41 -18.61 -9.41
N SER A 9 1.75 -19.56 -8.81
CA SER A 9 1.92 -19.99 -7.41
C SER A 9 1.99 -21.51 -7.31
N SER A 10 2.58 -22.15 -8.32
CA SER A 10 2.85 -23.58 -8.35
C SER A 10 3.86 -24.00 -7.27
N PHE A 11 4.78 -23.10 -6.93
CA PHE A 11 5.74 -23.29 -5.84
C PHE A 11 5.20 -22.68 -4.55
N THR A 12 5.30 -23.41 -3.43
CA THR A 12 4.82 -22.93 -2.12
C THR A 12 5.61 -21.74 -1.56
N GLU A 13 6.84 -21.57 -2.02
CA GLU A 13 7.78 -20.56 -1.53
C GLU A 13 7.78 -19.27 -2.34
N GLU A 14 7.18 -19.28 -3.54
CA GLU A 14 7.21 -18.15 -4.46
C GLU A 14 5.86 -17.97 -5.15
N THR A 15 5.41 -16.72 -5.22
CA THR A 15 4.26 -16.33 -6.05
C THR A 15 4.71 -15.22 -6.98
N ARG A 16 4.57 -15.45 -8.29
CA ARG A 16 4.91 -14.48 -9.34
C ARG A 16 3.65 -13.93 -9.97
N VAL A 17 3.60 -12.62 -10.16
CA VAL A 17 2.48 -11.94 -10.81
C VAL A 17 3.01 -11.11 -11.97
N VAL A 18 2.49 -11.35 -13.17
CA VAL A 18 2.89 -10.69 -14.40
C VAL A 18 1.69 -10.07 -15.07
N PHE A 19 1.80 -8.81 -15.43
CA PHE A 19 0.82 -8.09 -16.21
C PHE A 19 1.28 -8.07 -17.66
N ILE A 20 0.48 -8.60 -18.55
CA ILE A 20 0.81 -8.65 -19.97
C ILE A 20 -0.21 -7.89 -20.80
N ASN A 21 0.27 -7.28 -21.88
CA ASN A 21 -0.51 -6.66 -22.93
C ASN A 21 -0.11 -7.29 -24.28
N GLY A 22 -0.90 -8.25 -24.74
CA GLY A 22 -0.49 -9.13 -25.83
C GLY A 22 0.68 -10.01 -25.40
N SER A 23 1.86 -9.76 -25.98
CA SER A 23 3.11 -10.47 -25.66
C SER A 23 4.07 -9.66 -24.78
N GLU A 24 3.79 -8.40 -24.47
CA GLU A 24 4.68 -7.52 -23.72
C GLU A 24 4.36 -7.55 -22.22
N ILE A 25 5.40 -7.50 -21.37
CA ILE A 25 5.26 -7.40 -19.91
C ILE A 25 5.14 -5.92 -19.56
N GLU A 26 3.99 -5.51 -18.98
CA GLU A 26 3.78 -4.16 -18.46
C GLU A 26 4.26 -4.04 -17.00
N HIS A 27 4.14 -5.12 -16.22
CA HIS A 27 4.54 -5.13 -14.81
C HIS A 27 4.84 -6.55 -14.34
N PHE A 28 5.81 -6.68 -13.46
CA PHE A 28 6.21 -7.95 -12.85
C PHE A 28 6.53 -7.77 -11.38
N GLU A 29 6.03 -8.65 -10.53
CA GLU A 29 6.34 -8.69 -9.11
C GLU A 29 6.42 -10.11 -8.59
N VAL A 30 7.30 -10.33 -7.63
CA VAL A 30 7.54 -11.62 -6.97
C VAL A 30 7.36 -11.48 -5.48
N ASP A 31 6.64 -12.40 -4.87
CA ASP A 31 6.58 -12.57 -3.42
C ASP A 31 7.23 -13.90 -3.03
N THR A 32 8.30 -13.84 -2.30
CA THR A 32 9.07 -15.02 -1.88
C THR A 32 8.82 -15.27 -0.40
N SER A 33 8.14 -16.37 -0.07
CA SER A 33 7.76 -16.71 1.31
C SER A 33 8.94 -17.06 2.21
N SER A 34 10.08 -17.44 1.64
CA SER A 34 11.19 -18.07 2.39
C SER A 34 12.13 -17.12 3.12
N ASN A 35 12.28 -15.85 2.70
CA ASN A 35 13.30 -14.99 3.31
C ASN A 35 12.91 -13.54 3.64
N LYS A 36 11.87 -12.98 3.07
CA LYS A 36 11.38 -11.62 3.40
C LYS A 36 9.89 -11.52 3.07
N LYS A 37 9.04 -12.10 3.91
CA LYS A 37 7.60 -11.75 3.85
C LYS A 37 7.50 -10.24 3.82
N GLN A 38 6.83 -9.70 2.80
CA GLN A 38 6.43 -8.29 2.81
C GLN A 38 5.53 -8.07 4.03
N LEU A 39 6.09 -7.51 5.07
CA LEU A 39 5.39 -7.28 6.34
C LEU A 39 4.61 -5.97 6.33
N LYS A 40 4.90 -5.10 5.34
CA LYS A 40 4.24 -3.80 5.18
C LYS A 40 2.73 -3.96 5.09
N GLY A 41 2.02 -3.21 5.92
CA GLY A 41 0.57 -3.27 6.03
C GLY A 41 0.07 -4.18 7.16
N ASN A 42 0.87 -5.16 7.60
CA ASN A 42 0.49 -6.06 8.67
C ASN A 42 0.32 -5.32 10.00
N VAL A 43 -0.67 -5.76 10.77
CA VAL A 43 -1.03 -5.19 12.07
C VAL A 43 -0.68 -6.19 13.17
N TYR A 44 0.04 -5.72 14.17
CA TYR A 44 0.50 -6.51 15.30
C TYR A 44 0.01 -5.94 16.62
N LEU A 45 -0.31 -6.80 17.57
CA LEU A 45 -0.34 -6.46 18.98
C LEU A 45 1.09 -6.59 19.51
N ALA A 46 1.68 -5.49 19.95
CA ALA A 46 3.10 -5.40 20.21
C ALA A 46 3.39 -4.77 21.59
N LYS A 47 4.61 -4.92 22.07
CA LYS A 47 5.04 -4.47 23.40
C LYS A 47 6.22 -3.51 23.29
N VAL A 48 6.16 -2.39 24.00
CA VAL A 48 7.28 -1.44 24.10
C VAL A 48 8.46 -2.10 24.80
N SER A 49 9.57 -2.29 24.11
CA SER A 49 10.81 -2.85 24.68
C SER A 49 11.58 -1.80 25.45
N ARG A 50 11.78 -0.64 24.83
CA ARG A 50 12.46 0.52 25.44
C ARG A 50 11.97 1.82 24.80
N VAL A 51 12.10 2.91 25.56
CA VAL A 51 11.88 4.26 25.08
C VAL A 51 13.22 4.94 24.96
N GLU A 52 13.45 5.65 23.85
CA GLU A 52 14.69 6.36 23.55
C GLU A 52 14.42 7.87 23.49
N PRO A 53 14.66 8.60 24.58
CA PRO A 53 14.37 10.02 24.64
C PRO A 53 15.15 10.88 23.63
N SER A 54 16.40 10.50 23.33
CA SER A 54 17.26 11.23 22.39
C SER A 54 16.69 11.23 20.97
N LEU A 55 16.02 10.15 20.57
CA LEU A 55 15.41 10.00 19.25
C LEU A 55 13.91 10.35 19.24
N GLN A 56 13.32 10.68 20.40
CA GLN A 56 11.86 10.79 20.58
C GLN A 56 11.14 9.64 19.90
N ALA A 57 11.56 8.40 20.20
CA ALA A 57 11.03 7.17 19.62
C ALA A 57 10.98 6.04 20.64
N ALA A 58 10.19 5.01 20.34
CA ALA A 58 10.16 3.76 21.08
C ALA A 58 10.61 2.60 20.18
N PHE A 59 11.32 1.64 20.78
CA PHE A 59 11.62 0.35 20.17
C PHE A 59 10.58 -0.68 20.61
N ILE A 60 10.03 -1.39 19.64
CA ILE A 60 8.83 -2.20 19.80
C ILE A 60 9.16 -3.66 19.48
N ASN A 61 8.82 -4.56 20.38
CA ASN A 61 8.78 -5.98 20.12
C ASN A 61 7.41 -6.34 19.53
N TYR A 62 7.35 -6.62 18.24
CA TYR A 62 6.16 -7.05 17.52
C TYR A 62 6.20 -8.54 17.12
N GLY A 63 7.24 -9.28 17.54
CA GLY A 63 7.44 -10.69 17.20
C GLY A 63 8.30 -10.93 15.98
N GLY A 64 8.85 -9.89 15.34
CA GLY A 64 9.81 -9.99 14.25
C GLY A 64 11.25 -10.26 14.74
N ASN A 65 12.15 -10.52 13.80
CA ASN A 65 13.57 -10.78 14.09
C ASN A 65 14.29 -9.57 14.69
N LYS A 66 13.86 -8.37 14.35
CA LYS A 66 14.40 -7.10 14.85
C LYS A 66 13.33 -6.29 15.56
N GLN A 67 13.74 -5.42 16.47
CA GLN A 67 12.82 -4.49 17.09
C GLN A 67 12.36 -3.43 16.09
N GLY A 68 11.06 -3.16 16.06
CA GLY A 68 10.49 -2.10 15.24
C GLY A 68 10.77 -0.72 15.82
N PHE A 69 10.86 0.28 14.96
CA PHE A 69 11.07 1.68 15.29
C PHE A 69 9.74 2.45 15.20
N LEU A 70 9.32 3.05 16.29
CA LEU A 70 8.07 3.80 16.42
C LEU A 70 8.36 5.24 16.84
N PRO A 71 8.35 6.23 15.91
CA PRO A 71 8.51 7.65 16.25
C PRO A 71 7.37 8.16 17.11
N PHE A 72 7.63 9.12 17.98
CA PHE A 72 6.60 9.72 18.85
C PHE A 72 5.44 10.34 18.07
N SER A 73 5.72 10.95 16.91
CA SER A 73 4.71 11.49 15.99
C SER A 73 3.75 10.46 15.42
N GLU A 74 4.13 9.17 15.44
CA GLU A 74 3.34 8.05 14.94
C GLU A 74 2.59 7.30 16.06
N ILE A 75 2.61 7.84 17.28
CA ILE A 75 1.86 7.29 18.42
C ILE A 75 0.58 8.08 18.61
N ASN A 76 -0.55 7.37 18.59
CA ASN A 76 -1.86 7.94 18.87
C ASN A 76 -1.97 8.34 20.37
N ASP A 77 -2.55 9.50 20.64
CA ASP A 77 -2.72 10.07 21.98
C ASP A 77 -3.52 9.15 22.93
N ASP A 78 -4.36 8.27 22.41
CA ASP A 78 -5.10 7.28 23.20
C ASP A 78 -4.16 6.34 23.99
N TYR A 79 -2.88 6.20 23.56
CA TYR A 79 -1.86 5.42 24.28
C TYR A 79 -1.11 6.21 25.37
N PHE A 80 -1.33 7.52 25.48
CA PHE A 80 -0.61 8.36 26.44
C PHE A 80 -1.07 8.10 27.88
N LYS A 81 -0.13 7.74 28.75
CA LYS A 81 -0.34 7.65 30.19
C LYS A 81 -0.07 9.01 30.81
N ILE A 82 -1.03 9.92 30.69
CA ILE A 82 -0.93 11.30 31.17
C ILE A 82 -0.89 11.31 32.73
N PRO A 83 0.01 12.09 33.36
CA PRO A 83 0.08 12.29 34.79
C PRO A 83 -1.25 12.78 35.38
N LYS A 84 -1.57 12.37 36.64
CA LYS A 84 -2.86 12.69 37.26
C LYS A 84 -3.11 14.20 37.39
N ALA A 85 -2.07 15.00 37.60
CA ALA A 85 -2.16 16.46 37.73
C ALA A 85 -2.71 17.12 36.45
N ASP A 86 -2.33 16.60 35.25
CA ASP A 86 -2.79 17.15 33.99
C ASP A 86 -4.15 16.64 33.53
N LYS A 87 -4.66 15.56 34.18
CA LYS A 87 -6.01 15.04 33.87
C LYS A 87 -7.15 15.97 34.29
N LYS A 88 -6.92 16.83 35.31
CA LYS A 88 -7.93 17.80 35.77
C LYS A 88 -8.21 18.91 34.74
N ASN A 89 -7.24 19.24 33.91
CA ASN A 89 -7.39 20.28 32.89
C ASN A 89 -8.05 19.79 31.56
N LYS A 90 -8.12 18.48 31.34
CA LYS A 90 -8.74 17.93 30.12
C LYS A 90 -10.28 17.92 30.15
N LYS A 91 -10.93 18.01 31.30
CA LYS A 91 -12.41 18.05 31.37
C LYS A 91 -13.02 19.32 30.78
N ASN A 92 -12.25 20.41 30.72
CA ASN A 92 -12.72 21.69 30.15
C ASN A 92 -12.41 21.87 28.67
N ASP A 93 -11.45 21.10 28.11
CA ASP A 93 -11.08 21.21 26.69
C ASP A 93 -11.94 20.34 25.74
N ASP A 94 -12.55 19.26 26.26
CA ASP A 94 -13.37 18.36 25.44
C ASP A 94 -14.73 18.99 25.02
N ASP A 95 -15.26 19.93 25.80
CA ASP A 95 -16.50 20.66 25.47
C ASP A 95 -16.27 21.80 24.48
N PHE A 96 -15.04 22.33 24.39
CA PHE A 96 -14.72 23.45 23.49
C PHE A 96 -14.42 23.00 22.05
N ILE A 97 -13.90 21.77 21.89
CA ILE A 97 -13.51 21.22 20.59
C ILE A 97 -14.71 20.77 19.73
N VAL A 98 -15.83 20.45 20.38
CA VAL A 98 -17.03 19.90 19.69
C VAL A 98 -17.89 20.98 19.03
N LYS A 99 -17.83 22.22 19.51
CA LYS A 99 -18.67 23.31 18.95
C LYS A 99 -18.10 24.01 17.73
N ASP A 100 -16.76 24.08 17.59
CA ASP A 100 -16.12 24.77 16.48
C ASP A 100 -15.97 23.90 15.21
N PHE A 101 -16.10 22.58 15.32
CA PHE A 101 -15.93 21.66 14.17
C PHE A 101 -17.14 21.64 13.23
N TYR A 102 -18.30 22.15 13.65
CA TYR A 102 -19.54 22.11 12.85
C TYR A 102 -19.97 23.47 12.28
N LYS A 103 -19.31 24.58 12.64
CA LYS A 103 -19.69 25.91 12.13
C LYS A 103 -18.90 26.39 10.92
N ASP A 104 -17.76 25.77 10.57
CA ASP A 104 -16.86 26.31 9.53
C ASP A 104 -16.98 25.60 8.16
N ASN A 105 -18.13 25.08 7.80
CA ASN A 105 -18.22 24.35 6.55
C ASN A 105 -18.72 25.16 5.34
N TYR A 106 -18.98 26.45 5.40
CA TYR A 106 -19.46 27.12 4.20
C TYR A 106 -19.06 28.59 3.96
N GLU A 107 -18.30 29.26 4.81
CA GLU A 107 -17.83 30.62 4.43
C GLU A 107 -16.50 30.96 5.08
N ASN A 108 -15.53 31.28 4.22
CA ASN A 108 -14.22 31.89 4.43
C ASN A 108 -12.99 31.02 4.25
N ARG A 109 -12.52 31.04 2.99
CA ARG A 109 -11.12 30.77 2.65
C ARG A 109 -10.21 31.85 3.23
N THR A 110 -9.68 31.64 4.41
CA THR A 110 -8.37 32.20 4.81
C THR A 110 -7.76 31.34 5.92
N LYS A 111 -6.67 30.64 5.56
CA LYS A 111 -5.53 30.23 6.40
C LYS A 111 -5.81 29.91 7.88
N LYS A 112 -6.15 28.63 8.17
CA LYS A 112 -5.62 27.90 9.35
C LYS A 112 -5.93 26.42 9.14
N SER A 113 -4.88 25.63 8.86
CA SER A 113 -4.93 24.17 8.93
C SER A 113 -5.47 23.73 10.30
N PRO A 114 -6.27 22.66 10.41
CA PRO A 114 -6.70 22.16 11.69
C PRO A 114 -5.45 21.86 12.53
N ARG A 115 -5.32 22.51 13.67
CA ARG A 115 -4.23 22.30 14.59
C ARG A 115 -4.24 20.84 15.01
N ILE A 116 -3.22 20.10 14.61
CA ILE A 116 -2.92 18.78 15.13
C ILE A 116 -2.80 18.92 16.65
N PRO A 117 -3.53 18.11 17.46
CA PRO A 117 -3.45 18.21 18.89
C PRO A 117 -1.99 18.07 19.36
N ASN A 118 -1.60 18.89 20.27
CA ASN A 118 -0.32 19.19 20.87
C ASN A 118 0.64 18.02 21.18
N PHE A 119 1.26 17.38 20.19
CA PHE A 119 2.48 16.58 20.38
C PHE A 119 3.66 17.39 20.92
N LYS A 120 3.56 18.73 20.94
CA LYS A 120 4.59 19.61 21.53
C LYS A 120 4.53 19.73 23.05
N LYS A 121 3.49 19.20 23.70
CA LYS A 121 3.29 19.38 25.15
C LYS A 121 4.06 18.36 26.00
N TYR A 122 4.31 17.17 25.48
CA TYR A 122 4.96 16.09 26.20
C TYR A 122 6.18 15.55 25.46
N LYS A 123 7.14 15.00 26.21
CA LYS A 123 8.21 14.16 25.70
C LYS A 123 7.79 12.71 25.78
N ILE A 124 8.31 11.86 24.88
CA ILE A 124 7.87 10.46 24.81
C ILE A 124 8.03 9.71 26.14
N GLN A 125 9.10 9.97 26.89
CA GLN A 125 9.37 9.30 28.18
C GLN A 125 8.37 9.66 29.27
N GLU A 126 7.64 10.75 29.14
CA GLU A 126 6.63 11.19 30.10
C GLU A 126 5.34 10.41 29.97
N VAL A 127 4.97 10.03 28.74
CA VAL A 127 3.65 9.47 28.42
C VAL A 127 3.68 8.01 27.97
N ILE A 128 4.83 7.48 27.51
CA ILE A 128 5.00 6.10 27.07
C ILE A 128 5.90 5.35 28.06
N LYS A 129 5.51 4.14 28.40
CA LYS A 129 6.25 3.31 29.38
C LYS A 129 6.72 2.00 28.75
N LYS A 130 7.85 1.49 29.25
CA LYS A 130 8.33 0.12 28.94
C LYS A 130 7.23 -0.90 29.27
N ASN A 131 7.15 -1.96 28.50
CA ASN A 131 6.16 -3.03 28.61
C ASN A 131 4.71 -2.61 28.30
N GLN A 132 4.47 -1.39 27.81
CA GLN A 132 3.14 -0.98 27.34
C GLN A 132 2.78 -1.74 26.07
N ILE A 133 1.53 -2.23 26.03
CA ILE A 133 1.00 -2.95 24.85
C ILE A 133 0.32 -1.94 23.93
N MET A 134 0.58 -2.08 22.63
CA MET A 134 0.05 -1.22 21.58
C MET A 134 -0.29 -2.03 20.35
N LEU A 135 -1.34 -1.62 19.63
CA LEU A 135 -1.61 -2.08 18.27
C LEU A 135 -0.77 -1.25 17.32
N VAL A 136 0.08 -1.90 16.52
CA VAL A 136 1.00 -1.23 15.58
C VAL A 136 0.87 -1.82 14.19
N GLN A 137 1.09 -0.98 13.19
CA GLN A 137 1.13 -1.38 11.77
C GLN A 137 2.51 -1.11 11.20
N ILE A 138 3.00 -2.01 10.37
CA ILE A 138 4.27 -1.85 9.64
C ILE A 138 4.04 -0.92 8.43
N VAL A 139 4.80 0.17 8.40
CA VAL A 139 4.79 1.16 7.30
C VAL A 139 5.91 0.88 6.30
N LYS A 140 7.08 0.47 6.81
CA LYS A 140 8.24 0.06 6.00
C LYS A 140 8.83 -1.19 6.59
N ASP A 141 9.20 -2.11 5.72
CA ASP A 141 9.85 -3.36 6.08
C ASP A 141 11.26 -3.13 6.66
N GLU A 142 11.80 -4.16 7.29
CA GLU A 142 13.18 -4.19 7.76
C GLU A 142 14.14 -4.03 6.59
N ARG A 143 15.18 -3.21 6.76
CA ARG A 143 16.19 -2.99 5.73
C ARG A 143 17.59 -2.96 6.33
N GLY A 144 18.46 -3.84 5.84
CA GLY A 144 19.83 -3.95 6.35
C GLY A 144 19.84 -4.20 7.85
N SER A 145 20.53 -3.36 8.63
CA SER A 145 20.57 -3.42 10.10
C SER A 145 19.35 -2.78 10.78
N LYS A 146 18.47 -2.07 10.04
CA LYS A 146 17.35 -1.32 10.60
C LYS A 146 16.12 -2.20 10.74
N GLY A 147 15.43 -2.10 11.88
CA GLY A 147 14.12 -2.73 12.09
C GLY A 147 13.00 -2.03 11.32
N ALA A 148 11.82 -2.68 11.27
CA ALA A 148 10.65 -2.15 10.60
C ALA A 148 10.21 -0.79 11.17
N ALA A 149 9.75 0.11 10.30
CA ALA A 149 9.12 1.36 10.73
C ALA A 149 7.65 1.12 11.04
N LEU A 150 7.21 1.56 12.21
CA LEU A 150 5.89 1.31 12.76
C LEU A 150 5.08 2.59 12.92
N THR A 151 3.76 2.45 12.92
CA THR A 151 2.79 3.47 13.31
C THR A 151 1.69 2.85 14.16
N THR A 152 1.08 3.61 15.06
CA THR A 152 -0.15 3.22 15.74
C THR A 152 -1.41 3.72 15.01
N PHE A 153 -1.26 4.56 13.98
CA PHE A 153 -2.37 4.99 13.13
C PHE A 153 -2.67 3.92 12.08
N ILE A 154 -3.61 3.05 12.40
CA ILE A 154 -3.98 1.94 11.53
C ILE A 154 -4.63 2.46 10.25
N SER A 155 -4.24 1.91 9.11
CA SER A 155 -4.81 2.17 7.79
C SER A 155 -5.20 0.86 7.12
N ILE A 156 -6.45 0.74 6.69
CA ILE A 156 -7.00 -0.45 6.04
C ILE A 156 -7.41 -0.05 4.64
N ALA A 157 -6.73 -0.61 3.65
CA ALA A 157 -6.95 -0.29 2.25
C ALA A 157 -8.04 -1.18 1.64
N GLY A 158 -9.07 -0.56 1.09
CA GLY A 158 -10.00 -1.13 0.13
C GLY A 158 -9.59 -0.77 -1.30
N LYS A 159 -10.44 -1.09 -2.27
CA LYS A 159 -10.24 -0.72 -3.68
C LYS A 159 -10.43 0.78 -3.88
N TYR A 160 -11.52 1.32 -3.40
CA TYR A 160 -11.97 2.70 -3.62
C TYR A 160 -11.65 3.63 -2.45
N CYS A 161 -11.43 3.10 -1.25
CA CYS A 161 -11.16 3.91 -0.08
C CYS A 161 -10.08 3.31 0.83
N VAL A 162 -9.53 4.15 1.71
CA VAL A 162 -8.67 3.73 2.83
C VAL A 162 -9.33 4.20 4.12
N LEU A 163 -9.64 3.27 5.01
CA LEU A 163 -10.18 3.56 6.33
C LEU A 163 -9.03 3.79 7.32
N MET A 164 -9.08 4.90 8.04
CA MET A 164 -8.21 5.19 9.19
C MET A 164 -9.05 5.19 10.46
N PRO A 165 -9.22 4.04 11.13
CA PRO A 165 -10.22 3.88 12.16
C PRO A 165 -9.92 4.61 13.49
N ASN A 166 -8.68 5.01 13.69
CA ASN A 166 -8.21 5.68 14.91
C ASN A 166 -7.51 7.03 14.61
N LYS A 167 -7.82 7.65 13.48
CA LYS A 167 -7.32 8.98 13.12
C LYS A 167 -8.48 9.87 12.68
N PRO A 168 -8.83 10.92 13.44
CA PRO A 168 -10.00 11.77 13.16
C PRO A 168 -9.72 12.73 12.01
N LEU A 169 -9.71 12.23 10.78
CA LEU A 169 -9.46 13.02 9.57
C LEU A 169 -10.75 13.41 8.83
N GLY A 170 -11.91 12.82 9.22
CA GLY A 170 -13.12 12.93 8.43
C GLY A 170 -12.96 12.34 7.03
N VAL A 171 -13.75 12.80 6.06
CA VAL A 171 -13.63 12.37 4.66
C VAL A 171 -12.61 13.24 3.93
N LYS A 172 -11.68 12.61 3.23
CA LYS A 172 -10.70 13.27 2.35
C LYS A 172 -10.64 12.59 1.00
N ILE A 173 -10.52 13.40 -0.06
CA ILE A 173 -10.33 12.92 -1.43
C ILE A 173 -8.84 12.94 -1.76
N SER A 174 -8.35 11.89 -2.44
CA SER A 174 -6.97 11.81 -2.91
C SER A 174 -6.52 13.10 -3.60
N LYS A 175 -5.29 13.55 -3.29
CA LYS A 175 -4.71 14.74 -3.93
C LYS A 175 -4.46 14.56 -5.43
N LYS A 176 -4.38 13.30 -5.89
CA LYS A 176 -4.18 12.97 -7.32
C LYS A 176 -5.45 13.22 -8.17
N ILE A 177 -6.61 13.39 -7.54
CA ILE A 177 -7.84 13.80 -8.21
C ILE A 177 -7.86 15.33 -8.19
N SER A 178 -7.55 15.98 -9.30
CA SER A 178 -7.45 17.43 -9.42
C SER A 178 -8.77 18.10 -9.84
N ASP A 179 -9.61 17.37 -10.58
CA ASP A 179 -10.88 17.92 -11.08
C ASP A 179 -11.84 18.28 -9.95
N PHE A 180 -12.39 19.51 -10.00
CA PHE A 180 -13.25 20.04 -8.95
C PHE A 180 -14.61 19.32 -8.90
N ASN A 181 -15.19 18.99 -10.05
CA ASN A 181 -16.50 18.35 -10.14
C ASN A 181 -16.45 16.92 -9.66
N GLU A 182 -15.39 16.17 -10.06
CA GLU A 182 -15.12 14.81 -9.55
C GLU A 182 -14.97 14.83 -8.02
N ARG A 183 -14.18 15.76 -7.48
CA ARG A 183 -14.01 15.89 -6.02
C ARG A 183 -15.31 16.18 -5.30
N LYS A 184 -16.14 17.07 -5.85
CA LYS A 184 -17.46 17.41 -5.28
C LYS A 184 -18.38 16.19 -5.27
N LYS A 185 -18.48 15.48 -6.42
CA LYS A 185 -19.25 14.21 -6.54
C LYS A 185 -18.80 13.18 -5.51
N LEU A 186 -17.49 12.90 -5.46
CA LEU A 186 -16.94 11.91 -4.53
C LEU A 186 -17.12 12.29 -3.06
N THR A 187 -17.06 13.59 -2.73
CA THR A 187 -17.34 14.08 -1.37
C THR A 187 -18.80 13.83 -0.99
N GLN A 188 -19.74 14.08 -1.89
CA GLN A 188 -21.17 13.85 -1.64
C GLN A 188 -21.45 12.36 -1.39
N ILE A 189 -20.89 11.48 -2.23
CA ILE A 189 -21.04 10.03 -2.09
C ILE A 189 -20.43 9.56 -0.76
N SER A 190 -19.22 10.02 -0.45
CA SER A 190 -18.47 9.57 0.73
C SER A 190 -19.08 10.04 2.05
N ASN A 191 -19.76 11.18 2.06
CA ASN A 191 -20.44 11.69 3.26
C ASN A 191 -21.62 10.80 3.69
N LYS A 192 -22.12 9.92 2.79
CA LYS A 192 -23.14 8.92 3.12
C LYS A 192 -22.56 7.72 3.87
N CYS A 193 -21.22 7.53 3.86
CA CYS A 193 -20.58 6.54 4.70
C CYS A 193 -20.68 6.95 6.17
N LYS A 194 -21.20 6.04 7.02
CA LYS A 194 -21.41 6.31 8.46
C LYS A 194 -20.07 6.26 9.21
N LEU A 195 -19.28 7.34 9.11
CA LEU A 195 -18.04 7.51 9.86
C LEU A 195 -18.31 7.94 11.31
N THR A 196 -17.58 7.37 12.26
CA THR A 196 -17.55 7.90 13.62
C THR A 196 -16.60 9.10 13.70
N LYS A 197 -16.77 9.98 14.71
CA LYS A 197 -15.94 11.18 14.90
C LYS A 197 -14.43 10.89 15.02
N LYS A 198 -14.06 9.67 15.42
CA LYS A 198 -12.65 9.24 15.59
C LYS A 198 -12.04 8.63 14.33
N MET A 199 -12.80 8.47 13.25
CA MET A 199 -12.36 7.83 12.03
C MET A 199 -12.06 8.83 10.92
N GLY A 200 -11.18 8.42 10.01
CA GLY A 200 -10.94 9.08 8.73
C GLY A 200 -11.18 8.13 7.56
N LEU A 201 -11.61 8.67 6.45
CA LEU A 201 -11.77 7.97 5.17
C LEU A 201 -11.05 8.75 4.08
N ILE A 202 -10.15 8.07 3.37
CA ILE A 202 -9.47 8.66 2.22
C ILE A 202 -10.00 7.96 0.97
N VAL A 203 -10.63 8.71 0.09
CA VAL A 203 -11.13 8.22 -1.20
C VAL A 203 -9.98 8.17 -2.19
N ARG A 204 -9.75 7.02 -2.82
CA ARG A 204 -8.63 6.74 -3.70
C ARG A 204 -8.91 7.19 -5.14
N THR A 205 -7.87 7.26 -5.97
CA THR A 205 -7.99 7.59 -7.40
C THR A 205 -8.82 6.58 -8.18
N ALA A 206 -8.80 5.31 -7.77
CA ALA A 206 -9.61 4.24 -8.37
C ALA A 206 -11.13 4.48 -8.26
N SER A 207 -11.56 5.43 -7.43
CA SER A 207 -13.00 5.75 -7.26
C SER A 207 -13.53 6.80 -8.23
N ARG A 208 -12.77 7.25 -9.23
CA ARG A 208 -13.25 8.24 -10.20
C ARG A 208 -14.56 7.84 -10.86
N ASP A 209 -14.62 6.60 -11.34
CA ASP A 209 -15.75 6.05 -12.09
C ASP A 209 -16.67 5.17 -11.23
N CYS A 210 -16.40 5.07 -9.90
CA CYS A 210 -17.23 4.27 -9.02
C CYS A 210 -18.60 4.91 -8.76
N ASN A 211 -19.60 4.06 -8.58
CA ASN A 211 -20.91 4.49 -8.13
C ASN A 211 -20.98 4.49 -6.59
N GLU A 212 -22.10 5.00 -6.06
CA GLU A 212 -22.32 5.10 -4.61
C GLU A 212 -22.32 3.72 -3.94
N ASN A 213 -22.92 2.71 -4.58
CA ASN A 213 -23.03 1.36 -4.05
C ASN A 213 -21.66 0.70 -3.94
N ASP A 214 -20.79 0.93 -4.91
CA ASP A 214 -19.42 0.33 -4.92
C ASP A 214 -18.57 0.91 -3.79
N LEU A 215 -18.59 2.24 -3.62
CA LEU A 215 -17.87 2.87 -2.51
C LEU A 215 -18.42 2.43 -1.16
N LYS A 216 -19.74 2.27 -1.03
CA LYS A 216 -20.36 1.80 0.20
C LYS A 216 -19.99 0.36 0.51
N LYS A 217 -20.03 -0.55 -0.48
CA LYS A 217 -19.59 -1.94 -0.32
C LYS A 217 -18.13 -2.04 0.13
N ASP A 218 -17.25 -1.25 -0.51
CA ASP A 218 -15.84 -1.20 -0.16
C ASP A 218 -15.62 -0.65 1.26
N PHE A 219 -16.36 0.39 1.64
CA PHE A 219 -16.34 0.93 3.00
C PHE A 219 -16.82 -0.10 4.04
N ASP A 220 -17.91 -0.80 3.78
CA ASP A 220 -18.44 -1.83 4.67
C ASP A 220 -17.45 -3.00 4.81
N TYR A 221 -16.76 -3.36 3.74
CA TYR A 221 -15.70 -4.37 3.73
C TYR A 221 -14.53 -3.98 4.64
N VAL A 222 -13.94 -2.77 4.47
CA VAL A 222 -12.81 -2.33 5.31
C VAL A 222 -13.23 -2.11 6.77
N LEU A 223 -14.47 -1.72 7.00
CA LEU A 223 -15.04 -1.62 8.35
C LEU A 223 -15.21 -3.00 9.00
N GLY A 224 -15.55 -4.04 8.21
CA GLY A 224 -15.58 -5.43 8.64
C GLY A 224 -14.20 -5.92 9.09
N ILE A 225 -13.15 -5.62 8.32
CA ILE A 225 -11.75 -5.92 8.70
C ILE A 225 -11.40 -5.25 10.03
N TRP A 226 -11.75 -3.98 10.20
CA TRP A 226 -11.51 -3.27 11.47
C TRP A 226 -12.21 -3.91 12.66
N ARG A 227 -13.45 -4.39 12.49
CA ARG A 227 -14.18 -5.13 13.54
C ARG A 227 -13.46 -6.41 13.92
N SER A 228 -13.00 -7.18 12.93
CA SER A 228 -12.21 -8.40 13.16
C SER A 228 -10.87 -8.10 13.86
N ILE A 229 -10.17 -7.03 13.47
CA ILE A 229 -8.93 -6.59 14.15
C ILE A 229 -9.21 -6.32 15.64
N LYS A 230 -10.27 -5.60 15.98
CA LYS A 230 -10.62 -5.30 17.36
C LYS A 230 -10.92 -6.57 18.16
N GLU A 231 -11.71 -7.46 17.61
CA GLU A 231 -12.07 -8.73 18.24
C GLU A 231 -10.84 -9.60 18.52
N LYS A 232 -9.99 -9.79 17.51
CA LYS A 232 -8.74 -10.54 17.67
C LYS A 232 -7.80 -9.88 18.68
N THR A 233 -7.72 -8.54 18.70
CA THR A 233 -6.85 -7.80 19.63
C THR A 233 -7.23 -8.07 21.08
N ILE A 234 -8.53 -8.14 21.40
CA ILE A 234 -9.02 -8.40 22.76
C ILE A 234 -8.66 -9.81 23.21
N ASN A 235 -8.68 -10.77 22.29
CA ASN A 235 -8.47 -12.19 22.58
C ASN A 235 -7.02 -12.65 22.40
N SER A 236 -6.06 -11.74 22.19
CA SER A 236 -4.67 -12.07 21.89
C SER A 236 -3.70 -11.56 22.94
N LEU A 237 -2.56 -12.23 23.07
CA LEU A 237 -1.44 -11.83 23.90
C LEU A 237 -0.29 -11.25 23.05
N ALA A 238 0.31 -10.15 23.49
CA ALA A 238 1.45 -9.52 22.83
C ALA A 238 2.79 -10.22 23.14
N PRO A 239 3.69 -10.41 22.17
CA PRO A 239 3.59 -9.97 20.76
C PRO A 239 2.88 -11.01 19.88
N THR A 240 1.99 -10.58 18.98
CA THR A 240 1.33 -11.46 18.00
C THR A 240 0.80 -10.68 16.81
N ILE A 241 0.71 -11.35 15.66
CA ILE A 241 0.08 -10.79 14.46
C ILE A 241 -1.45 -10.81 14.63
N ILE A 242 -2.08 -9.67 14.39
CA ILE A 242 -3.54 -9.51 14.48
C ILE A 242 -4.20 -9.57 13.11
N ASN A 243 -3.57 -8.94 12.13
CA ASN A 243 -4.06 -8.91 10.76
C ASN A 243 -2.90 -8.92 9.78
N GLU A 244 -2.89 -9.88 8.88
CA GLU A 244 -2.01 -9.86 7.72
C GLU A 244 -2.65 -9.00 6.64
N ASP A 245 -1.88 -8.12 6.02
CA ASP A 245 -2.34 -7.46 4.80
C ASP A 245 -2.51 -8.52 3.70
N SER A 246 -3.31 -8.23 2.73
CA SER A 246 -3.62 -9.16 1.66
C SER A 246 -2.35 -9.73 1.03
N ASN A 247 -2.39 -11.00 0.61
CA ASN A 247 -1.32 -11.57 -0.20
C ASN A 247 -1.12 -10.78 -1.50
N ILE A 248 -0.01 -11.01 -2.19
CA ILE A 248 0.37 -10.26 -3.39
C ILE A 248 -0.75 -10.25 -4.44
N VAL A 249 -1.41 -11.38 -4.69
CA VAL A 249 -2.50 -11.50 -5.68
C VAL A 249 -3.69 -10.63 -5.30
N ASN A 250 -4.11 -10.67 -4.02
CA ASN A 250 -5.21 -9.85 -3.55
C ASN A 250 -4.87 -8.35 -3.56
N LYS A 251 -3.60 -7.98 -3.30
CA LYS A 251 -3.13 -6.60 -3.46
C LYS A 251 -3.28 -6.13 -4.90
N PHE A 252 -2.91 -6.96 -5.88
CA PHE A 252 -3.07 -6.63 -7.28
C PHE A 252 -4.53 -6.54 -7.71
N ILE A 253 -5.39 -7.46 -7.28
CA ILE A 253 -6.82 -7.39 -7.53
C ILE A 253 -7.40 -6.07 -6.98
N ARG A 254 -6.96 -5.65 -5.81
CA ARG A 254 -7.40 -4.40 -5.16
C ARG A 254 -6.87 -3.15 -5.86
N ASP A 255 -5.57 -3.12 -6.14
CA ASP A 255 -4.87 -1.89 -6.48
C ASP A 255 -4.69 -1.68 -7.98
N SER A 256 -4.53 -2.75 -8.77
CA SER A 256 -4.15 -2.68 -10.17
C SER A 256 -5.18 -3.26 -11.14
N PHE A 257 -6.12 -4.09 -10.63
CA PHE A 257 -7.14 -4.65 -11.51
C PHE A 257 -8.12 -3.56 -11.99
N ILE A 258 -8.22 -3.42 -13.31
CA ILE A 258 -9.20 -2.58 -14.01
C ILE A 258 -10.07 -3.45 -14.92
N GLU A 259 -11.22 -2.95 -15.34
CA GLU A 259 -12.17 -3.72 -16.15
C GLU A 259 -11.66 -4.08 -17.55
N GLU A 260 -10.63 -3.37 -18.03
CA GLU A 260 -9.98 -3.64 -19.31
C GLU A 260 -9.25 -4.99 -19.35
N TYR A 261 -8.86 -5.55 -18.19
CA TYR A 261 -8.27 -6.90 -18.17
C TYR A 261 -9.30 -7.94 -18.56
N LYS A 262 -8.93 -8.75 -19.56
CA LYS A 262 -9.77 -9.83 -20.10
C LYS A 262 -9.96 -10.94 -19.05
N GLU A 263 -8.87 -11.32 -18.40
CA GLU A 263 -8.86 -12.44 -17.45
C GLU A 263 -7.65 -12.35 -16.50
N ILE A 264 -7.76 -13.03 -15.38
CA ILE A 264 -6.69 -13.34 -14.43
C ILE A 264 -6.54 -14.86 -14.46
N LEU A 265 -5.41 -15.33 -14.97
CA LEU A 265 -5.09 -16.77 -15.02
C LEU A 265 -4.17 -17.13 -13.86
N ILE A 266 -4.55 -18.11 -13.07
CA ILE A 266 -3.82 -18.50 -11.86
C ILE A 266 -3.45 -19.98 -11.94
N GLU A 267 -2.15 -20.26 -11.90
CA GLU A 267 -1.61 -21.58 -11.64
C GLU A 267 -1.40 -21.76 -10.14
N GLY A 268 -2.01 -22.78 -9.55
CA GLY A 268 -2.03 -23.05 -8.11
C GLY A 268 -3.41 -22.95 -7.48
N GLN A 269 -4.00 -24.11 -7.15
CA GLN A 269 -5.39 -24.23 -6.67
C GLN A 269 -5.67 -23.34 -5.45
N LYS A 270 -4.80 -23.37 -4.44
CA LYS A 270 -4.99 -22.62 -3.19
C LYS A 270 -5.10 -21.11 -3.45
N THR A 271 -4.20 -20.58 -4.28
CA THR A 271 -4.18 -19.15 -4.64
C THR A 271 -5.38 -18.78 -5.51
N TYR A 272 -5.77 -19.65 -6.44
CA TYR A 272 -6.98 -19.48 -7.23
C TYR A 272 -8.24 -19.36 -6.36
N GLU A 273 -8.44 -20.28 -5.42
CA GLU A 273 -9.61 -20.27 -4.53
C GLU A 273 -9.63 -19.00 -3.65
N GLN A 274 -8.47 -18.59 -3.12
CA GLN A 274 -8.35 -17.36 -2.34
C GLN A 274 -8.65 -16.12 -3.17
N ALA A 275 -8.06 -16.00 -4.35
CA ALA A 275 -8.27 -14.88 -5.27
C ALA A 275 -9.73 -14.80 -5.72
N LYS A 276 -10.36 -15.92 -6.03
CA LYS A 276 -11.77 -16.00 -6.42
C LYS A 276 -12.69 -15.55 -5.29
N LYS A 277 -12.45 -16.02 -4.06
CA LYS A 277 -13.20 -15.60 -2.88
C LYS A 277 -13.02 -14.09 -2.62
N TYR A 278 -11.81 -13.59 -2.79
CA TYR A 278 -11.51 -12.17 -2.62
C TYR A 278 -12.21 -11.30 -3.67
N MET A 279 -12.13 -11.68 -4.95
CA MET A 279 -12.81 -10.98 -6.05
C MET A 279 -14.33 -10.98 -5.85
N LYS A 280 -14.92 -12.12 -5.46
CA LYS A 280 -16.34 -12.21 -5.16
C LYS A 280 -16.80 -11.25 -4.06
N THR A 281 -15.94 -10.99 -3.08
CA THR A 281 -16.23 -10.04 -2.00
C THR A 281 -16.08 -8.60 -2.45
N LEU A 282 -15.05 -8.30 -3.25
CA LEU A 282 -14.68 -6.92 -3.63
C LEU A 282 -15.43 -6.46 -4.88
N LEU A 283 -15.49 -7.33 -5.91
CA LEU A 283 -16.05 -7.07 -7.24
C LEU A 283 -16.84 -8.30 -7.74
N PRO A 284 -18.04 -8.58 -7.20
CA PRO A 284 -18.80 -9.79 -7.53
C PRO A 284 -19.05 -9.98 -9.03
N GLU A 285 -19.27 -8.90 -9.76
CA GLU A 285 -19.55 -8.90 -11.19
C GLU A 285 -18.34 -9.36 -12.04
N GLN A 286 -17.14 -9.20 -11.51
CA GLN A 286 -15.88 -9.53 -12.19
C GLN A 286 -15.32 -10.91 -11.79
N GLU A 287 -16.00 -11.67 -10.91
CA GLU A 287 -15.54 -13.00 -10.44
C GLU A 287 -15.22 -13.94 -11.60
N LYS A 288 -16.01 -13.89 -12.67
CA LYS A 288 -15.86 -14.75 -13.86
C LYS A 288 -14.54 -14.55 -14.61
N LYS A 289 -13.85 -13.42 -14.39
CA LYS A 289 -12.54 -13.14 -15.01
C LYS A 289 -11.40 -13.91 -14.36
N ILE A 290 -11.58 -14.43 -13.14
CA ILE A 290 -10.58 -15.28 -12.49
C ILE A 290 -10.78 -16.70 -12.99
N LYS A 291 -9.73 -17.23 -13.61
CA LYS A 291 -9.70 -18.58 -14.16
C LYS A 291 -8.52 -19.37 -13.62
N GLU A 292 -8.74 -20.63 -13.36
CA GLU A 292 -7.69 -21.57 -13.00
C GLU A 292 -6.98 -22.08 -14.26
N TYR A 293 -5.65 -22.02 -14.26
CA TYR A 293 -4.84 -22.62 -15.30
C TYR A 293 -4.61 -24.10 -14.99
N LYS A 294 -5.12 -24.98 -15.86
CA LYS A 294 -5.12 -26.45 -15.65
C LYS A 294 -4.30 -27.20 -16.70
N ASN A 295 -3.39 -26.54 -17.38
CA ASN A 295 -2.55 -27.24 -18.33
C ASN A 295 -1.50 -28.08 -17.61
N THR A 296 -1.55 -29.39 -17.81
CA THR A 296 -0.60 -30.33 -17.19
C THR A 296 0.68 -30.52 -18.01
N LYS A 297 0.75 -29.98 -19.23
CA LYS A 297 1.89 -30.18 -20.13
C LYS A 297 2.94 -29.09 -20.00
N LEU A 298 2.52 -27.84 -19.83
CA LEU A 298 3.40 -26.68 -19.75
C LEU A 298 3.00 -25.80 -18.57
N PRO A 299 3.94 -25.36 -17.71
CA PRO A 299 3.71 -24.32 -16.72
C PRO A 299 3.22 -23.02 -17.36
N ILE A 300 2.44 -22.24 -16.62
CA ILE A 300 1.82 -21.01 -17.16
C ILE A 300 2.86 -19.99 -17.67
N MET A 301 4.00 -19.85 -17.00
CA MET A 301 5.07 -18.94 -17.39
C MET A 301 5.73 -19.35 -18.70
N GLU A 302 5.91 -20.66 -18.92
CA GLU A 302 6.46 -21.21 -20.15
C GLU A 302 5.44 -21.12 -21.30
N TYR A 303 4.16 -21.39 -21.04
CA TYR A 303 3.09 -21.30 -22.05
C TYR A 303 2.99 -19.89 -22.66
N TYR A 304 3.21 -18.85 -21.87
CA TYR A 304 3.19 -17.45 -22.34
C TYR A 304 4.58 -16.90 -22.69
N ASP A 305 5.63 -17.74 -22.72
CA ASP A 305 7.04 -17.35 -22.98
C ASP A 305 7.50 -16.19 -22.06
N LEU A 306 7.11 -16.25 -20.80
CA LEU A 306 7.41 -15.19 -19.82
C LEU A 306 8.76 -15.41 -19.14
N GLU A 307 9.26 -16.64 -19.01
CA GLU A 307 10.52 -16.94 -18.32
C GLU A 307 11.71 -16.23 -19.00
N ASN A 308 11.79 -16.32 -20.33
CA ASN A 308 12.85 -15.65 -21.08
C ASN A 308 12.77 -14.13 -20.97
N LYS A 309 11.56 -13.58 -21.04
CA LYS A 309 11.33 -12.14 -20.91
C LYS A 309 11.63 -11.61 -19.52
N ILE A 310 11.25 -12.35 -18.46
CA ILE A 310 11.58 -12.00 -17.09
C ILE A 310 13.09 -12.06 -16.86
N ASN A 311 13.76 -13.08 -17.39
CA ASN A 311 15.22 -13.20 -17.29
C ASN A 311 15.92 -12.04 -18.01
N SER A 312 15.40 -11.59 -19.16
CA SER A 312 15.96 -10.45 -19.90
C SER A 312 15.85 -9.12 -19.13
N ILE A 313 14.92 -8.97 -18.16
CA ILE A 313 14.85 -7.79 -17.30
C ILE A 313 16.11 -7.62 -16.45
N TYR A 314 16.79 -8.72 -16.13
CA TYR A 314 18.03 -8.73 -15.33
C TYR A 314 19.29 -8.63 -16.17
N ASP A 315 19.19 -8.62 -17.50
CA ASP A 315 20.32 -8.45 -18.39
C ASP A 315 20.91 -7.05 -18.26
N THR A 316 22.23 -6.99 -18.17
CA THR A 316 22.94 -5.70 -18.14
C THR A 316 22.95 -5.01 -19.49
N LYS A 317 22.73 -5.74 -20.59
CA LYS A 317 22.72 -5.23 -21.97
C LYS A 317 21.36 -5.40 -22.60
N VAL A 318 20.73 -4.29 -22.95
CA VAL A 318 19.42 -4.25 -23.63
C VAL A 318 19.60 -3.78 -25.05
N ARG A 319 19.05 -4.51 -26.01
CA ARG A 319 19.11 -4.16 -27.45
C ARG A 319 17.95 -3.28 -27.82
N LEU A 320 18.24 -2.21 -28.56
CA LEU A 320 17.26 -1.30 -29.12
C LEU A 320 16.77 -1.78 -30.49
N LYS A 321 15.56 -1.41 -30.87
CA LYS A 321 14.92 -1.79 -32.15
C LYS A 321 15.70 -1.28 -33.37
N SER A 322 16.37 -0.14 -33.23
CA SER A 322 17.23 0.45 -34.29
C SER A 322 18.56 -0.26 -34.52
N GLY A 323 18.92 -1.23 -33.66
CA GLY A 323 20.22 -1.93 -33.68
C GLY A 323 21.26 -1.33 -32.73
N GLY A 324 20.90 -0.27 -31.99
CA GLY A 324 21.65 0.23 -30.84
C GLY A 324 21.51 -0.67 -29.63
N TYR A 325 22.16 -0.31 -28.54
CA TYR A 325 22.02 -0.99 -27.25
C TYR A 325 22.35 -0.07 -26.09
N ILE A 326 21.78 -0.36 -24.94
CA ILE A 326 22.10 0.27 -23.65
C ILE A 326 22.79 -0.75 -22.74
N ILE A 327 23.69 -0.26 -21.89
CA ILE A 327 24.33 -1.06 -20.84
C ILE A 327 23.99 -0.42 -19.49
N ILE A 328 23.37 -1.20 -18.60
CA ILE A 328 22.93 -0.75 -17.28
C ILE A 328 23.78 -1.46 -16.22
N ASN A 329 24.62 -0.70 -15.54
CA ASN A 329 25.50 -1.23 -14.48
C ASN A 329 25.19 -0.56 -13.15
N SER A 330 24.85 -1.34 -12.14
CA SER A 330 24.70 -0.86 -10.76
C SER A 330 26.07 -0.84 -10.07
N THR A 331 26.41 0.31 -9.49
CA THR A 331 27.56 0.47 -8.60
C THR A 331 27.09 0.65 -7.15
N GLU A 332 28.02 0.77 -6.20
CA GLU A 332 27.66 0.99 -4.79
C GLU A 332 26.84 2.28 -4.59
N ALA A 333 27.13 3.34 -5.35
CA ALA A 333 26.57 4.67 -5.14
C ALA A 333 25.54 5.12 -6.18
N LEU A 334 25.59 4.58 -7.41
CA LEU A 334 24.74 4.99 -8.53
C LEU A 334 24.54 3.84 -9.53
N THR A 335 23.56 4.00 -10.42
CA THR A 335 23.41 3.17 -11.61
C THR A 335 23.91 3.96 -12.82
N ALA A 336 24.92 3.43 -13.51
CA ALA A 336 25.44 4.00 -14.75
C ALA A 336 24.69 3.38 -15.93
N ILE A 337 24.27 4.21 -16.89
CA ILE A 337 23.60 3.80 -18.13
C ILE A 337 24.44 4.34 -19.29
N ASP A 338 25.00 3.42 -20.10
CA ASP A 338 25.75 3.77 -21.31
C ASP A 338 24.89 3.46 -22.53
N ILE A 339 24.82 4.41 -23.48
CA ILE A 339 23.99 4.31 -24.67
C ILE A 339 24.89 4.24 -25.90
N ASN A 340 24.73 3.18 -26.68
CA ASN A 340 25.52 2.91 -27.88
C ASN A 340 24.60 2.83 -29.11
N SER A 341 24.92 3.58 -30.15
CA SER A 341 24.19 3.53 -31.42
C SER A 341 24.41 2.21 -32.19
N GLY A 342 25.49 1.47 -31.85
CA GLY A 342 25.75 0.17 -32.47
C GLY A 342 25.77 0.18 -33.98
N GLN A 343 24.92 -0.65 -34.61
CA GLN A 343 24.76 -0.74 -36.06
C GLN A 343 23.68 0.19 -36.62
N SER A 344 23.14 1.10 -35.85
CA SER A 344 22.14 2.07 -36.31
C SER A 344 22.79 3.12 -37.19
N THR A 345 22.91 2.82 -38.49
CA THR A 345 23.59 3.70 -39.48
C THR A 345 22.62 4.26 -40.51
N THR A 346 21.33 4.28 -40.22
CA THR A 346 20.29 4.67 -41.21
C THR A 346 20.14 6.19 -41.38
N GLU A 347 20.69 7.00 -40.45
CA GLU A 347 20.56 8.45 -40.49
C GLU A 347 21.70 9.14 -41.25
N ARG A 348 21.43 10.36 -41.75
CA ARG A 348 22.38 11.10 -42.60
C ARG A 348 23.50 11.78 -41.79
N SER A 349 23.41 11.89 -40.52
CA SER A 349 24.44 12.48 -39.66
C SER A 349 24.61 11.72 -38.34
N VAL A 350 25.80 11.81 -37.77
CA VAL A 350 26.12 11.21 -36.46
C VAL A 350 25.21 11.78 -35.33
N GLU A 351 24.92 13.09 -35.38
CA GLU A 351 24.08 13.76 -34.41
C GLU A 351 22.64 13.27 -34.47
N GLN A 352 22.08 13.05 -35.67
CA GLN A 352 20.73 12.51 -35.85
C GLN A 352 20.64 11.06 -35.37
N THR A 353 21.68 10.27 -35.65
CA THR A 353 21.77 8.89 -35.14
C THR A 353 21.80 8.87 -33.61
N ALA A 354 22.64 9.73 -32.99
CA ALA A 354 22.72 9.83 -31.52
C ALA A 354 21.40 10.27 -30.91
N LEU A 355 20.75 11.30 -31.45
CA LEU A 355 19.45 11.79 -30.97
C LEU A 355 18.39 10.69 -31.01
N LYS A 356 18.27 9.99 -32.15
CA LYS A 356 17.30 8.91 -32.31
C LYS A 356 17.55 7.77 -31.33
N THR A 357 18.81 7.34 -31.21
CA THR A 357 19.19 6.27 -30.29
C THR A 357 18.92 6.66 -28.83
N ASN A 358 19.19 7.92 -28.46
CA ASN A 358 18.92 8.41 -27.10
C ASN A 358 17.43 8.48 -26.78
N ILE A 359 16.59 8.89 -27.77
CA ILE A 359 15.12 8.89 -27.60
C ILE A 359 14.63 7.46 -27.41
N GLU A 360 15.07 6.54 -28.27
CA GLU A 360 14.70 5.13 -28.19
C GLU A 360 15.14 4.50 -26.86
N ALA A 361 16.34 4.86 -26.37
CA ALA A 361 16.85 4.39 -25.08
C ALA A 361 16.06 4.93 -23.87
N VAL A 362 15.39 6.07 -24.00
CA VAL A 362 14.50 6.61 -22.97
C VAL A 362 13.17 5.87 -22.94
N ASP A 363 12.68 5.46 -24.10
CA ASP A 363 11.41 4.73 -24.22
C ASP A 363 11.55 3.27 -23.75
N GLU A 364 12.74 2.64 -23.95
CA GLU A 364 13.07 1.30 -23.47
C GLU A 364 13.31 1.26 -21.95
#